data_5ce9be07174bfed9110325d081594f41
#
_entry.id   5ce9be07174bfed9110325d081594f41
#
_cell.length_a   1.000
_cell.length_b   1.000
_cell.length_c   1.000
_cell.angle_alpha   90.00
_cell.angle_beta   90.00
_cell.angle_gamma   90.00
#
_symmetry.space_group_name_H-M   'P 1'
#
loop_
_entity.id
_entity.type
_entity.pdbx_description
1 polymer ?
#
loop_
_entity_poly.entity_id
_entity_poly.type
_entity_poly.pdbx_seq_one_letter_code
_entity_poly.pdbx_strand_id
1 'polypeptide(L)'
;DYYENFYEDPDEIGASYHAFIYDLNTDKSGNFYFSQSGYKSPLTGGVVKVSPDGKSAEFIGTDLRNPNGMGIGGPKDWITVADNPSGKAVYNGFFLAKKGAYYGYQKSRTVPMLVRLPASVDSSSGSQCWSHTEKWGPLSGSVIHTSYSQCSAFYCFIQDIQPYPNGFAVRFPFNLDSGAMRPRVHPIDNQLYITCHKGWDTTAPLDGVIYRFRYTQEPVVGICDAAVTHSGLRLTFASDLESSSVKTSALKAYKKDDSKKGPEPLAYKLGKVQLINSTTIEINILDIEKESLLNRTDENGNISVNAPICLEYKLKSKNGSTIEQTIYATVNSLPEEKTKD
;
A
#
# COMPACT_ATOMS: atom_id res chain seq x y z
N ASP A 1 30.70 20.40 17.46
CA ASP A 1 29.42 19.66 17.38
C ASP A 1 29.25 18.86 18.67
N TYR A 2 28.04 18.87 19.24
CA TYR A 2 27.67 18.14 20.44
C TYR A 2 26.62 17.09 20.06
N TYR A 3 26.82 15.85 20.53
CA TYR A 3 25.92 14.74 20.30
C TYR A 3 25.47 14.18 21.63
N GLU A 4 24.17 14.00 21.80
CA GLU A 4 23.57 13.41 22.98
C GLU A 4 22.82 12.15 22.59
N ASN A 5 22.95 11.09 23.38
CA ASN A 5 22.17 9.87 23.18
C ASN A 5 20.71 10.14 23.56
N PHE A 6 19.80 10.09 22.56
CA PHE A 6 18.38 10.36 22.78
C PHE A 6 17.61 9.15 23.28
N TYR A 7 17.87 7.99 22.66
CA TYR A 7 17.26 6.72 23.01
C TYR A 7 18.23 5.58 22.75
N GLU A 8 18.32 4.67 23.69
CA GLU A 8 19.10 3.45 23.58
C GLU A 8 18.15 2.24 23.61
N ASP A 9 18.14 1.46 22.53
CA ASP A 9 17.36 0.23 22.49
C ASP A 9 18.02 -0.79 23.44
N PRO A 10 17.28 -1.35 24.41
CA PRO A 10 17.83 -2.30 25.37
C PRO A 10 18.23 -3.64 24.71
N ASP A 11 17.73 -3.93 23.54
CA ASP A 11 18.08 -5.14 22.80
C ASP A 11 19.36 -4.91 21.98
N GLU A 12 20.39 -5.71 22.21
CA GLU A 12 21.63 -5.65 21.45
C GLU A 12 21.40 -5.94 19.96
N ILE A 13 21.45 -4.91 19.12
CA ILE A 13 21.32 -5.03 17.66
C ILE A 13 22.54 -5.75 17.04
N GLY A 14 23.64 -5.91 17.77
CA GLY A 14 24.94 -6.29 17.24
C GLY A 14 25.13 -7.72 16.76
N ALA A 15 24.19 -8.63 16.98
CA ALA A 15 24.43 -10.06 16.79
C ALA A 15 24.05 -10.61 15.40
N SER A 16 23.45 -9.84 14.52
CA SER A 16 22.99 -10.32 13.21
C SER A 16 23.24 -9.33 12.09
N TYR A 17 23.78 -9.82 11.03
CA TYR A 17 23.98 -9.12 9.76
C TYR A 17 22.64 -8.67 9.09
N HIS A 18 21.50 -9.13 9.61
CA HIS A 18 20.16 -8.74 9.17
C HIS A 18 19.36 -7.99 10.26
N ALA A 19 19.97 -7.61 11.35
CA ALA A 19 19.34 -6.84 12.42
C ALA A 19 19.32 -5.34 12.07
N PHE A 20 18.43 -4.92 11.20
CA PHE A 20 18.32 -3.54 10.76
C PHE A 20 17.20 -2.80 11.49
N ILE A 21 17.45 -1.53 11.76
CA ILE A 21 16.43 -0.52 12.08
C ILE A 21 16.21 0.31 10.82
N TYR A 22 14.93 0.48 10.44
CA TYR A 22 14.56 1.19 9.24
C TYR A 22 13.63 2.33 9.56
N ASP A 23 13.78 3.37 8.75
CA ASP A 23 12.92 4.54 8.70
C ASP A 23 12.80 5.26 10.08
N LEU A 24 12.57 6.53 10.04
CA LEU A 24 12.28 7.32 11.22
C LEU A 24 11.17 8.30 10.88
N ASN A 25 10.11 8.27 11.67
CA ASN A 25 8.96 9.14 11.51
C ASN A 25 8.57 9.73 12.87
N THR A 26 7.84 10.83 12.85
CA THR A 26 7.30 11.46 14.05
C THR A 26 5.80 11.69 13.90
N ASP A 27 5.06 11.59 14.99
CA ASP A 27 3.68 12.03 15.04
C ASP A 27 3.55 13.50 15.52
N LYS A 28 2.33 14.03 15.50
CA LYS A 28 2.04 15.39 15.94
C LYS A 28 2.28 15.62 17.45
N SER A 29 2.37 14.56 18.23
CA SER A 29 2.66 14.59 19.67
C SER A 29 4.15 14.53 19.98
N GLY A 30 4.99 14.45 18.94
CA GLY A 30 6.46 14.37 19.07
C GLY A 30 7.00 12.99 19.40
N ASN A 31 6.17 11.92 19.36
CA ASN A 31 6.70 10.57 19.48
C ASN A 31 7.47 10.20 18.21
N PHE A 32 8.52 9.41 18.39
CA PHE A 32 9.30 8.86 17.29
C PHE A 32 8.88 7.42 17.00
N TYR A 33 8.96 7.03 15.74
CA TYR A 33 8.62 5.69 15.29
C TYR A 33 9.66 5.18 14.32
N PHE A 34 10.05 3.94 14.49
CA PHE A 34 10.90 3.21 13.56
C PHE A 34 10.43 1.77 13.41
N SER A 35 10.85 1.10 12.36
CA SER A 35 10.60 -0.31 12.15
C SER A 35 11.89 -1.13 12.36
N GLN A 36 11.74 -2.30 12.95
CA GLN A 36 12.84 -3.18 13.37
C GLN A 36 12.70 -4.56 12.72
N SER A 37 13.79 -5.06 12.16
CA SER A 37 13.84 -6.37 11.51
C SER A 37 13.88 -7.53 12.53
N GLY A 38 13.05 -8.57 12.29
CA GLY A 38 13.13 -9.85 13.00
C GLY A 38 13.84 -10.96 12.23
N TYR A 39 14.35 -10.68 11.02
CA TYR A 39 14.94 -11.70 10.17
C TYR A 39 16.35 -12.08 10.63
N LYS A 40 16.53 -13.36 10.99
CA LYS A 40 17.82 -13.87 11.53
C LYS A 40 18.41 -12.99 12.63
N SER A 41 17.56 -12.34 13.40
CA SER A 41 17.89 -11.43 14.46
C SER A 41 17.40 -12.00 15.79
N PRO A 42 18.10 -11.81 16.91
CA PRO A 42 17.54 -12.05 18.23
C PRO A 42 16.42 -11.07 18.57
N LEU A 43 16.35 -9.95 17.82
CA LEU A 43 15.35 -8.93 18.04
C LEU A 43 13.97 -9.36 17.55
N THR A 44 12.96 -8.90 18.23
CA THR A 44 11.58 -8.99 17.78
C THR A 44 11.36 -8.00 16.63
N GLY A 45 11.00 -8.49 15.44
CA GLY A 45 10.62 -7.60 14.33
C GLY A 45 9.32 -6.88 14.64
N GLY A 46 9.25 -5.57 14.38
CA GLY A 46 8.05 -4.80 14.69
C GLY A 46 8.15 -3.30 14.42
N VAL A 47 7.13 -2.59 14.87
CA VAL A 47 7.09 -1.12 14.89
C VAL A 47 7.30 -0.68 16.34
N VAL A 48 8.31 0.13 16.55
CA VAL A 48 8.67 0.69 17.85
C VAL A 48 8.25 2.15 17.91
N LYS A 49 7.58 2.54 18.98
CA LYS A 49 7.26 3.92 19.34
C LYS A 49 8.13 4.34 20.50
N VAL A 50 8.79 5.47 20.38
CA VAL A 50 9.60 6.11 21.43
C VAL A 50 8.96 7.41 21.87
N SER A 51 8.93 7.66 23.18
CA SER A 51 8.37 8.91 23.75
C SER A 51 9.16 10.14 23.29
N PRO A 52 8.57 11.37 23.35
CA PRO A 52 9.22 12.59 22.91
C PRO A 52 10.49 12.94 23.70
N ASP A 53 10.64 12.41 24.91
CA ASP A 53 11.81 12.61 25.77
C ASP A 53 12.84 11.45 25.69
N GLY A 54 12.61 10.49 24.82
CA GLY A 54 13.48 9.33 24.63
C GLY A 54 13.51 8.29 25.78
N LYS A 55 12.69 8.47 26.83
CA LYS A 55 12.82 7.67 28.06
C LYS A 55 12.01 6.38 28.08
N SER A 56 11.07 6.22 27.15
CA SER A 56 10.24 5.02 27.06
C SER A 56 10.00 4.61 25.61
N ALA A 57 9.92 3.29 25.41
CA ALA A 57 9.56 2.72 24.12
C ALA A 57 8.56 1.58 24.29
N GLU A 58 7.73 1.38 23.27
CA GLU A 58 6.78 0.27 23.20
C GLU A 58 6.65 -0.26 21.77
N PHE A 59 6.40 -1.57 21.64
CA PHE A 59 5.99 -2.15 20.35
C PHE A 59 4.53 -1.84 20.07
N ILE A 60 4.26 -1.29 18.89
CA ILE A 60 2.89 -1.12 18.39
C ILE A 60 2.37 -2.46 17.84
N GLY A 61 3.20 -3.20 17.14
CA GLY A 61 2.90 -4.55 16.66
C GLY A 61 4.19 -5.27 16.33
N THR A 62 4.15 -6.58 16.29
CA THR A 62 5.34 -7.44 16.21
C THR A 62 5.23 -8.50 15.12
N ASP A 63 6.28 -9.31 14.97
CA ASP A 63 6.35 -10.43 14.03
C ASP A 63 6.45 -9.98 12.56
N LEU A 64 7.17 -8.86 12.31
CA LEU A 64 7.65 -8.45 11.01
C LEU A 64 8.99 -9.12 10.70
N ARG A 65 9.19 -9.51 9.44
CA ARG A 65 10.46 -10.11 9.02
C ARG A 65 11.51 -9.06 8.69
N ASN A 66 11.24 -8.24 7.72
CA ASN A 66 12.17 -7.21 7.23
C ASN A 66 11.40 -5.97 6.77
N PRO A 67 10.89 -5.17 7.72
CA PRO A 67 10.04 -4.02 7.44
C PRO A 67 10.87 -2.84 6.92
N ASN A 68 11.08 -2.79 5.63
CA ASN A 68 11.95 -1.80 5.01
C ASN A 68 11.42 -0.37 5.03
N GLY A 69 10.23 -0.12 5.52
CA GLY A 69 9.75 1.26 5.61
C GLY A 69 8.38 1.39 6.21
N MET A 70 8.08 2.60 6.62
CA MET A 70 6.83 2.95 7.27
C MET A 70 6.39 4.38 6.89
N GLY A 71 5.22 4.76 7.33
CA GLY A 71 4.71 6.12 7.18
C GLY A 71 3.70 6.46 8.26
N ILE A 72 3.53 7.76 8.54
CA ILE A 72 2.51 8.26 9.45
C ILE A 72 1.72 9.34 8.74
N GLY A 73 0.39 9.30 8.84
CA GLY A 73 -0.45 10.34 8.26
C GLY A 73 -1.90 9.94 8.05
N GLY A 74 -2.55 10.66 7.15
CA GLY A 74 -3.97 10.52 6.88
C GLY A 74 -4.86 11.15 7.95
N PRO A 75 -6.19 11.08 7.79
CA PRO A 75 -7.13 11.77 8.67
C PRO A 75 -7.16 11.23 10.11
N LYS A 76 -6.62 10.05 10.35
CA LYS A 76 -6.57 9.40 11.67
C LYS A 76 -5.15 9.23 12.20
N ASP A 77 -4.16 9.91 11.61
CA ASP A 77 -2.73 9.75 11.92
C ASP A 77 -2.32 8.27 11.92
N TRP A 78 -2.74 7.54 10.89
CA TRP A 78 -2.45 6.13 10.73
C TRP A 78 -0.96 5.88 10.58
N ILE A 79 -0.49 4.83 11.23
CA ILE A 79 0.86 4.32 11.07
C ILE A 79 0.79 3.14 10.10
N THR A 80 1.50 3.23 8.98
CA THR A 80 1.67 2.13 8.04
C THR A 80 3.06 1.54 8.15
N VAL A 81 3.19 0.25 7.87
CA VAL A 81 4.47 -0.44 7.81
C VAL A 81 4.48 -1.44 6.67
N ALA A 82 5.46 -1.34 5.80
CA ALA A 82 5.73 -2.35 4.78
C ALA A 82 6.53 -3.50 5.40
N ASP A 83 6.29 -4.72 4.93
CA ASP A 83 7.15 -5.84 5.26
C ASP A 83 7.59 -6.57 4.00
N ASN A 84 8.79 -7.09 4.04
CA ASN A 84 9.32 -8.04 3.06
C ASN A 84 9.32 -9.44 3.70
N PRO A 85 8.18 -10.15 3.65
CA PRO A 85 7.93 -11.32 4.50
C PRO A 85 8.79 -12.53 4.14
N SER A 86 9.21 -12.69 2.90
CA SER A 86 10.24 -13.68 2.49
C SER A 86 10.58 -13.53 1.01
N GLY A 87 11.71 -14.12 0.57
CA GLY A 87 12.04 -14.24 -0.86
C GLY A 87 11.10 -15.20 -1.64
N LYS A 88 10.20 -15.90 -0.94
CA LYS A 88 9.14 -16.75 -1.49
C LYS A 88 7.75 -16.15 -1.28
N ALA A 89 7.68 -14.90 -0.80
CA ALA A 89 6.40 -14.24 -0.60
C ALA A 89 5.69 -14.04 -1.93
N VAL A 90 4.42 -14.35 -1.94
CA VAL A 90 3.54 -14.19 -3.12
C VAL A 90 3.07 -12.76 -3.26
N TYR A 91 2.99 -12.06 -2.12
CA TYR A 91 2.49 -10.69 -2.01
C TYR A 91 3.38 -9.88 -1.08
N ASN A 92 3.59 -8.65 -1.48
CA ASN A 92 4.17 -7.58 -0.68
C ASN A 92 3.16 -6.43 -0.51
N GLY A 93 3.58 -5.32 0.04
CA GLY A 93 2.76 -4.17 0.33
C GLY A 93 2.90 -3.71 1.78
N PHE A 94 1.83 -3.21 2.38
CA PHE A 94 1.91 -2.65 3.72
C PHE A 94 0.68 -2.91 4.58
N PHE A 95 0.88 -2.83 5.88
CA PHE A 95 -0.13 -2.99 6.94
C PHE A 95 -0.47 -1.65 7.56
N LEU A 96 -1.62 -1.58 8.26
CA LEU A 96 -1.80 -0.64 9.36
C LEU A 96 -1.15 -1.21 10.61
N ALA A 97 -0.31 -0.41 11.27
CA ALA A 97 0.25 -0.79 12.56
C ALA A 97 -0.85 -0.76 13.62
N LYS A 98 -0.98 -1.87 14.34
CA LYS A 98 -2.00 -2.05 15.37
C LYS A 98 -1.37 -2.64 16.63
N LYS A 99 -1.65 -2.03 17.78
CA LYS A 99 -1.14 -2.50 19.08
C LYS A 99 -1.55 -3.95 19.34
N GLY A 100 -0.55 -4.78 19.69
CA GLY A 100 -0.74 -6.20 19.96
C GLY A 100 -0.88 -7.10 18.74
N ALA A 101 -0.74 -6.57 17.53
CA ALA A 101 -0.85 -7.34 16.30
C ALA A 101 0.38 -8.22 16.03
N TYR A 102 0.14 -9.36 15.37
CA TYR A 102 1.15 -10.20 14.72
C TYR A 102 1.02 -10.10 13.20
N TYR A 103 2.14 -9.80 12.51
CA TYR A 103 2.12 -9.56 11.07
C TYR A 103 2.43 -10.80 10.21
N GLY A 104 2.79 -11.93 10.84
CA GLY A 104 2.81 -13.24 10.18
C GLY A 104 4.17 -13.70 9.66
N TYR A 105 5.28 -13.29 10.26
CA TYR A 105 6.61 -13.82 9.94
C TYR A 105 6.85 -15.20 10.57
N GLN A 106 6.69 -15.33 11.89
CA GLN A 106 6.88 -16.59 12.64
C GLN A 106 5.61 -17.08 13.31
N LYS A 107 4.65 -16.19 13.54
CA LYS A 107 3.35 -16.47 14.16
C LYS A 107 2.24 -16.34 13.12
N SER A 108 1.09 -16.90 13.43
CA SER A 108 -0.10 -16.66 12.64
C SER A 108 -0.48 -15.19 12.65
N ARG A 109 -0.87 -14.69 11.49
CA ARG A 109 -1.26 -13.30 11.31
C ARG A 109 -2.59 -12.99 11.97
N THR A 110 -2.65 -11.91 12.73
CA THR A 110 -3.87 -11.43 13.41
C THR A 110 -4.46 -10.15 12.81
N VAL A 111 -3.76 -9.52 11.85
CA VAL A 111 -4.23 -8.34 11.13
C VAL A 111 -3.99 -8.51 9.63
N PRO A 112 -4.91 -8.04 8.77
CA PRO A 112 -4.70 -8.12 7.33
C PRO A 112 -3.67 -7.08 6.85
N MET A 113 -3.10 -7.33 5.68
CA MET A 113 -2.45 -6.25 4.93
C MET A 113 -3.51 -5.25 4.48
N LEU A 114 -3.19 -3.97 4.58
CA LEU A 114 -4.03 -2.90 4.06
C LEU A 114 -3.98 -2.84 2.53
N VAL A 115 -2.77 -2.90 1.97
CA VAL A 115 -2.54 -3.00 0.53
C VAL A 115 -1.69 -4.23 0.26
N ARG A 116 -2.18 -5.08 -0.64
CA ARG A 116 -1.46 -6.25 -1.16
C ARG A 116 -1.14 -6.04 -2.63
N LEU A 117 0.08 -6.35 -3.00
CA LEU A 117 0.56 -6.30 -4.37
C LEU A 117 1.21 -7.64 -4.73
N PRO A 118 1.02 -8.18 -5.94
CA PRO A 118 1.76 -9.33 -6.39
C PRO A 118 3.28 -9.09 -6.28
N ALA A 119 4.05 -10.11 -5.90
CA ALA A 119 5.49 -9.97 -5.71
C ALA A 119 6.22 -9.58 -7.00
N SER A 120 5.66 -9.89 -8.17
CA SER A 120 6.18 -9.44 -9.47
C SER A 120 5.96 -7.94 -9.74
N VAL A 121 5.09 -7.30 -8.95
CA VAL A 121 4.70 -5.89 -9.11
C VAL A 121 5.34 -5.02 -8.04
N ASP A 122 5.37 -5.51 -6.81
CA ASP A 122 6.06 -4.90 -5.68
C ASP A 122 6.98 -5.94 -5.04
N SER A 123 8.27 -5.78 -5.23
CA SER A 123 9.28 -6.63 -4.64
C SER A 123 10.19 -5.77 -3.77
N SER A 124 10.33 -6.15 -2.50
CA SER A 124 11.04 -5.33 -1.52
C SER A 124 10.40 -3.95 -1.33
N SER A 125 9.20 -3.95 -0.76
CA SER A 125 8.43 -2.73 -0.46
C SER A 125 9.25 -1.70 0.32
N GLY A 126 9.16 -0.43 -0.07
CA GLY A 126 9.78 0.70 0.62
C GLY A 126 8.84 1.37 1.63
N SER A 127 8.99 2.67 1.81
CA SER A 127 8.18 3.45 2.75
C SER A 127 6.89 3.97 2.14
N GLN A 128 6.07 4.55 3.02
CA GLN A 128 4.84 5.26 2.63
C GLN A 128 4.91 6.72 3.09
N CYS A 129 4.21 7.60 2.37
CA CYS A 129 3.87 8.94 2.85
C CYS A 129 2.49 9.37 2.33
N TRP A 130 1.83 10.28 3.03
CA TRP A 130 0.54 10.83 2.60
C TRP A 130 0.72 12.11 1.80
N SER A 131 0.02 12.21 0.66
CA SER A 131 -0.09 13.43 -0.15
C SER A 131 -1.22 14.32 0.38
N HIS A 132 -1.08 14.83 1.61
CA HIS A 132 -2.14 15.56 2.31
C HIS A 132 -2.21 17.06 2.00
N THR A 133 -1.74 17.48 0.85
CA THR A 133 -1.82 18.86 0.42
C THR A 133 -2.67 19.00 -0.83
N GLU A 134 -3.50 20.03 -0.90
CA GLU A 134 -4.32 20.36 -2.07
C GLU A 134 -3.49 20.57 -3.34
N LYS A 135 -2.18 20.85 -3.19
CA LYS A 135 -1.25 20.98 -4.31
C LYS A 135 -1.01 19.68 -5.10
N TRP A 136 -1.54 18.54 -4.63
CA TRP A 136 -1.51 17.26 -5.35
C TRP A 136 -2.74 17.03 -6.21
N GLY A 137 -3.63 18.02 -6.32
CA GLY A 137 -4.81 17.97 -7.16
C GLY A 137 -5.67 16.74 -6.84
N PRO A 138 -6.13 15.99 -7.87
CA PRO A 138 -7.02 14.83 -7.68
C PRO A 138 -6.43 13.70 -6.84
N LEU A 139 -5.11 13.64 -6.65
CA LEU A 139 -4.44 12.63 -5.82
C LEU A 139 -4.18 13.10 -4.39
N SER A 140 -4.70 14.27 -3.99
CA SER A 140 -4.63 14.74 -2.61
C SER A 140 -5.32 13.74 -1.66
N GLY A 141 -4.67 13.42 -0.55
CA GLY A 141 -5.13 12.43 0.41
C GLY A 141 -4.73 10.98 0.11
N SER A 142 -4.15 10.70 -1.06
CA SER A 142 -3.63 9.37 -1.37
C SER A 142 -2.37 9.04 -0.57
N VAL A 143 -2.08 7.75 -0.44
CA VAL A 143 -0.82 7.24 0.11
C VAL A 143 0.15 6.96 -1.03
N ILE A 144 1.33 7.52 -0.97
CA ILE A 144 2.42 7.17 -1.89
C ILE A 144 3.19 6.01 -1.28
N HIS A 145 3.27 4.91 -1.99
CA HIS A 145 4.02 3.71 -1.62
C HIS A 145 5.15 3.47 -2.62
N THR A 146 6.35 3.12 -2.15
CA THR A 146 7.52 2.86 -3.00
C THR A 146 7.88 1.39 -3.05
N SER A 147 8.39 0.95 -4.19
CA SER A 147 8.89 -0.41 -4.43
C SER A 147 10.36 -0.35 -4.84
N TYR A 148 11.22 -0.92 -3.98
CA TYR A 148 12.67 -0.87 -4.17
C TYR A 148 13.13 -1.67 -5.40
N SER A 149 12.86 -2.98 -5.44
CA SER A 149 13.40 -3.84 -6.50
C SER A 149 12.81 -3.52 -7.88
N GLN A 150 11.58 -3.00 -7.93
CA GLN A 150 10.90 -2.66 -9.18
C GLN A 150 11.13 -1.21 -9.61
N CYS A 151 11.93 -0.43 -8.88
CA CYS A 151 12.22 0.97 -9.18
C CYS A 151 10.95 1.74 -9.52
N SER A 152 9.92 1.61 -8.69
CA SER A 152 8.59 2.14 -8.97
C SER A 152 7.92 2.72 -7.74
N ALA A 153 6.83 3.44 -7.97
CA ALA A 153 5.97 3.97 -6.92
C ALA A 153 4.50 3.78 -7.28
N PHE A 154 3.67 3.78 -6.25
CA PHE A 154 2.22 3.62 -6.35
C PHE A 154 1.54 4.78 -5.62
N TYR A 155 0.38 5.18 -6.09
CA TYR A 155 -0.57 5.94 -5.30
C TYR A 155 -1.69 4.99 -4.86
N CYS A 156 -2.03 5.10 -3.58
CA CYS A 156 -2.93 4.17 -2.94
C CYS A 156 -4.09 4.91 -2.30
N PHE A 157 -5.27 4.31 -2.34
CA PHE A 157 -6.49 4.81 -1.69
C PHE A 157 -6.88 3.87 -0.56
N ILE A 158 -7.47 4.42 0.49
CA ILE A 158 -7.92 3.66 1.65
C ILE A 158 -9.41 3.93 1.85
N GLN A 159 -10.20 2.90 1.74
CA GLN A 159 -11.58 2.92 2.17
C GLN A 159 -11.65 2.53 3.64
N ASP A 160 -11.89 3.53 4.49
CA ASP A 160 -11.99 3.34 5.94
C ASP A 160 -13.35 2.73 6.30
N ILE A 161 -13.37 1.42 6.44
CA ILE A 161 -14.54 0.61 6.74
C ILE A 161 -14.21 -0.41 7.83
N GLN A 162 -15.22 -0.81 8.61
CA GLN A 162 -15.06 -1.80 9.66
C GLN A 162 -15.32 -3.24 9.14
N PRO A 163 -14.75 -4.28 9.77
CA PRO A 163 -13.78 -4.23 10.88
C PRO A 163 -12.35 -3.90 10.44
N TYR A 164 -12.06 -3.98 9.13
CA TYR A 164 -10.75 -3.68 8.56
C TYR A 164 -10.89 -2.85 7.29
N PRO A 165 -10.09 -1.80 7.12
CA PRO A 165 -10.14 -0.99 5.92
C PRO A 165 -9.71 -1.78 4.68
N ASN A 166 -10.24 -1.38 3.54
CA ASN A 166 -9.84 -1.85 2.23
C ASN A 166 -8.76 -0.93 1.65
N GLY A 167 -7.86 -1.49 0.86
CA GLY A 167 -6.81 -0.73 0.21
C GLY A 167 -6.77 -0.95 -1.29
N PHE A 168 -6.37 0.09 -2.02
CA PHE A 168 -6.25 0.08 -3.46
C PHE A 168 -4.91 0.67 -3.85
N ALA A 169 -4.26 0.11 -4.85
CA ALA A 169 -3.01 0.65 -5.36
C ALA A 169 -3.03 0.75 -6.88
N VAL A 170 -2.50 1.83 -7.41
CA VAL A 170 -2.27 2.05 -8.83
C VAL A 170 -0.82 2.46 -9.01
N ARG A 171 -0.11 1.83 -9.94
CA ARG A 171 1.27 2.18 -10.24
C ARG A 171 1.31 3.52 -10.97
N PHE A 172 2.24 4.39 -10.59
CA PHE A 172 2.56 5.56 -11.40
C PHE A 172 3.07 5.14 -12.79
N PRO A 173 2.72 5.88 -13.85
CA PRO A 173 3.06 5.50 -15.23
C PRO A 173 4.52 5.81 -15.61
N PHE A 174 5.42 5.75 -14.64
CA PHE A 174 6.85 5.95 -14.84
C PHE A 174 7.67 4.91 -14.07
N ASN A 175 8.89 4.66 -14.53
CA ASN A 175 9.90 3.93 -13.79
C ASN A 175 10.94 4.91 -13.25
N LEU A 176 11.50 4.58 -12.09
CA LEU A 176 12.62 5.29 -11.51
C LEU A 176 13.93 4.62 -11.94
N ASP A 177 15.01 5.38 -11.99
CA ASP A 177 16.32 4.86 -12.43
C ASP A 177 17.10 4.21 -11.29
N SER A 178 16.54 4.18 -10.08
CA SER A 178 17.12 3.50 -8.92
C SER A 178 16.04 3.00 -7.99
N GLY A 179 16.39 2.10 -7.07
CA GLY A 179 15.45 1.47 -6.16
C GLY A 179 14.77 2.48 -5.22
N ALA A 180 13.46 2.62 -5.35
CA ALA A 180 12.69 3.62 -4.61
C ALA A 180 12.53 3.25 -3.13
N MET A 181 12.98 4.12 -2.22
CA MET A 181 13.07 3.83 -0.80
C MET A 181 12.16 4.71 0.07
N ARG A 182 12.43 6.00 0.08
CA ARG A 182 11.81 6.92 1.06
C ARG A 182 11.11 8.06 0.36
N PRO A 183 9.77 8.02 0.25
CA PRO A 183 8.98 9.15 -0.20
C PRO A 183 8.77 10.11 0.98
N ARG A 184 8.86 11.41 0.71
CA ARG A 184 8.54 12.48 1.67
C ARG A 184 7.91 13.65 0.94
N VAL A 185 6.83 14.18 1.50
CA VAL A 185 6.28 15.46 1.06
C VAL A 185 6.99 16.57 1.83
N HIS A 186 7.65 17.45 1.10
CA HIS A 186 8.43 18.55 1.70
C HIS A 186 7.48 19.59 2.31
N PRO A 187 7.68 20.00 3.58
CA PRO A 187 6.71 20.80 4.32
C PRO A 187 6.55 22.23 3.81
N ILE A 188 7.53 22.77 3.08
CA ILE A 188 7.50 24.15 2.58
C ILE A 188 6.92 24.21 1.16
N ASP A 189 7.46 23.41 0.22
CA ASP A 189 7.05 23.46 -1.19
C ASP A 189 5.92 22.48 -1.53
N ASN A 190 5.61 21.53 -0.63
CA ASN A 190 4.60 20.48 -0.75
C ASN A 190 4.80 19.56 -1.97
N GLN A 191 6.04 19.44 -2.44
CA GLN A 191 6.38 18.51 -3.51
C GLN A 191 6.81 17.17 -2.92
N LEU A 192 6.62 16.10 -3.69
CA LEU A 192 7.09 14.78 -3.30
C LEU A 192 8.56 14.63 -3.68
N TYR A 193 9.36 14.20 -2.73
CA TYR A 193 10.73 13.76 -2.94
C TYR A 193 10.81 12.26 -2.67
N ILE A 194 11.49 11.53 -3.54
CA ILE A 194 11.76 10.11 -3.36
C ILE A 194 13.26 9.90 -3.43
N THR A 195 13.85 9.42 -2.34
CA THR A 195 15.24 8.97 -2.34
C THR A 195 15.31 7.54 -2.82
N CYS A 196 16.28 7.25 -3.68
CA CYS A 196 16.49 5.96 -4.30
C CYS A 196 17.93 5.52 -4.14
N HIS A 197 18.15 4.20 -4.04
CA HIS A 197 19.50 3.66 -4.02
C HIS A 197 19.55 2.24 -4.60
N LYS A 198 20.75 1.78 -4.99
CA LYS A 198 21.03 0.43 -5.46
C LYS A 198 21.94 -0.27 -4.48
N GLY A 199 21.46 -1.28 -3.78
CA GLY A 199 22.22 -2.03 -2.80
C GLY A 199 22.22 -3.54 -3.03
N TRP A 200 21.09 -4.12 -3.38
CA TRP A 200 20.92 -5.56 -3.66
C TRP A 200 19.94 -5.76 -4.82
N ASP A 201 19.30 -6.90 -4.93
CA ASP A 201 18.41 -7.27 -6.04
C ASP A 201 17.44 -6.16 -6.45
N THR A 202 17.73 -5.51 -7.57
CA THR A 202 16.92 -4.42 -8.14
C THR A 202 17.15 -4.33 -9.63
N THR A 203 16.19 -3.80 -10.37
CA THR A 203 16.30 -3.50 -11.80
C THR A 203 17.01 -2.15 -12.07
N ALA A 204 17.52 -1.51 -11.03
CA ALA A 204 18.07 -0.15 -11.07
C ALA A 204 19.26 0.00 -12.05
N PRO A 205 19.19 0.92 -13.03
CA PRO A 205 20.36 1.28 -13.85
C PRO A 205 21.35 2.20 -13.13
N LEU A 206 20.90 3.04 -12.19
CA LEU A 206 21.72 3.99 -11.44
C LEU A 206 21.93 3.58 -9.99
N ASP A 207 23.08 3.92 -9.41
CA ASP A 207 23.43 3.58 -8.03
C ASP A 207 22.61 4.36 -7.00
N GLY A 208 22.20 5.59 -7.29
CA GLY A 208 21.35 6.40 -6.44
C GLY A 208 20.87 7.66 -7.15
N VAL A 209 19.69 8.12 -6.73
CA VAL A 209 19.08 9.34 -7.24
C VAL A 209 18.06 9.90 -6.26
N ILE A 210 17.83 11.20 -6.30
CA ILE A 210 16.72 11.86 -5.61
C ILE A 210 15.79 12.43 -6.66
N TYR A 211 14.55 11.97 -6.68
CA TYR A 211 13.51 12.52 -7.54
C TYR A 211 12.69 13.55 -6.80
N ARG A 212 12.27 14.57 -7.53
CA ARG A 212 11.28 15.55 -7.11
C ARG A 212 10.10 15.52 -8.07
N PHE A 213 8.91 15.29 -7.55
CA PHE A 213 7.65 15.29 -8.29
C PHE A 213 6.78 16.45 -7.86
N ARG A 214 6.14 17.08 -8.81
CA ARG A 214 5.16 18.14 -8.58
C ARG A 214 3.95 17.95 -9.46
N TYR A 215 2.80 18.32 -8.96
CA TYR A 215 1.60 18.45 -9.77
C TYR A 215 1.69 19.70 -10.64
N THR A 216 1.53 19.56 -11.94
CA THR A 216 1.67 20.64 -12.94
C THR A 216 0.38 21.41 -13.17
N GLN A 217 -0.72 21.00 -12.53
CA GLN A 217 -2.10 21.47 -12.76
C GLN A 217 -2.70 21.03 -14.11
N GLU A 218 -1.96 20.27 -14.89
CA GLU A 218 -2.51 19.63 -16.07
C GLU A 218 -3.57 18.59 -15.68
N PRO A 219 -4.59 18.37 -16.54
CA PRO A 219 -5.62 17.39 -16.25
C PRO A 219 -5.05 15.99 -15.97
N VAL A 220 -5.32 15.46 -14.81
CA VAL A 220 -4.96 14.08 -14.47
C VAL A 220 -5.93 13.14 -15.19
N VAL A 221 -5.37 12.18 -15.90
CA VAL A 221 -6.14 11.14 -16.58
C VAL A 221 -5.87 9.83 -15.83
N GLY A 222 -6.88 9.34 -15.08
CA GLY A 222 -6.73 8.14 -14.27
C GLY A 222 -7.67 8.13 -13.06
N ILE A 223 -7.54 7.09 -12.23
CA ILE A 223 -8.31 6.95 -11.00
C ILE A 223 -7.82 7.97 -9.96
N CYS A 224 -8.76 8.59 -9.26
CA CYS A 224 -8.47 9.46 -8.11
C CYS A 224 -9.15 8.98 -6.81
N ASP A 225 -10.02 7.96 -6.87
CA ASP A 225 -10.57 7.27 -5.71
C ASP A 225 -11.10 5.89 -6.08
N ALA A 226 -11.15 4.98 -5.11
CA ALA A 226 -11.68 3.64 -5.28
C ALA A 226 -12.32 3.12 -3.98
N ALA A 227 -13.39 2.34 -4.13
CA ALA A 227 -14.08 1.72 -3.01
C ALA A 227 -14.60 0.31 -3.37
N VAL A 228 -14.65 -0.57 -2.38
CA VAL A 228 -15.43 -1.81 -2.44
C VAL A 228 -16.89 -1.45 -2.22
N THR A 229 -17.78 -2.02 -3.03
CA THR A 229 -19.22 -1.98 -2.82
C THR A 229 -19.71 -3.34 -2.36
N HIS A 230 -20.97 -3.46 -2.01
CA HIS A 230 -21.54 -4.77 -1.63
C HIS A 230 -21.41 -5.81 -2.75
N SER A 231 -21.44 -5.40 -4.01
CA SER A 231 -21.45 -6.30 -5.18
C SER A 231 -20.21 -6.19 -6.08
N GLY A 232 -19.19 -5.41 -5.70
CA GLY A 232 -18.02 -5.22 -6.56
C GLY A 232 -17.16 -4.04 -6.20
N LEU A 233 -16.75 -3.28 -7.19
CA LEU A 233 -15.88 -2.11 -7.02
C LEU A 233 -16.52 -0.86 -7.62
N ARG A 234 -16.26 0.28 -6.97
CA ARG A 234 -16.52 1.62 -7.50
C ARG A 234 -15.20 2.31 -7.74
N LEU A 235 -15.03 2.88 -8.94
CA LEU A 235 -13.84 3.63 -9.32
C LEU A 235 -14.24 5.04 -9.72
N THR A 236 -13.57 6.04 -9.15
CA THR A 236 -13.76 7.46 -9.51
C THR A 236 -12.53 7.96 -10.25
N PHE A 237 -12.73 8.59 -11.37
CA PHE A 237 -11.69 9.12 -12.25
C PHE A 237 -11.57 10.63 -12.08
N ALA A 238 -10.39 11.14 -12.27
CA ALA A 238 -10.11 12.57 -12.22
C ALA A 238 -10.67 13.37 -13.41
N SER A 239 -11.09 12.67 -14.47
CA SER A 239 -11.65 13.27 -15.69
C SER A 239 -12.96 12.60 -16.09
N ASP A 240 -13.85 13.34 -16.75
CA ASP A 240 -15.08 12.79 -17.31
C ASP A 240 -14.80 11.66 -18.30
N LEU A 241 -15.56 10.58 -18.20
CA LEU A 241 -15.46 9.40 -19.05
C LEU A 241 -16.40 9.52 -20.27
N GLU A 242 -15.95 8.99 -21.40
CA GLU A 242 -16.79 8.74 -22.55
C GLU A 242 -17.68 7.52 -22.28
N SER A 243 -18.99 7.71 -22.21
CA SER A 243 -19.93 6.65 -21.82
C SER A 243 -19.90 5.41 -22.74
N SER A 244 -19.60 5.58 -24.01
CA SER A 244 -19.48 4.49 -24.99
C SER A 244 -18.30 3.56 -24.71
N SER A 245 -17.27 4.05 -23.98
CA SER A 245 -16.11 3.26 -23.56
C SER A 245 -16.37 2.40 -22.33
N VAL A 246 -17.40 2.73 -21.52
CA VAL A 246 -17.73 2.05 -20.27
C VAL A 246 -18.56 0.79 -20.55
N LYS A 247 -17.90 -0.33 -20.75
CA LYS A 247 -18.51 -1.62 -21.04
C LYS A 247 -17.69 -2.76 -20.45
N THR A 248 -18.32 -3.89 -20.13
CA THR A 248 -17.67 -5.05 -19.50
C THR A 248 -16.45 -5.55 -20.30
N SER A 249 -16.51 -5.51 -21.63
CA SER A 249 -15.40 -5.92 -22.50
C SER A 249 -14.16 -5.01 -22.45
N ALA A 250 -14.27 -3.83 -21.84
CA ALA A 250 -13.14 -2.92 -21.61
C ALA A 250 -12.40 -3.20 -20.30
N LEU A 251 -12.87 -4.18 -19.50
CA LEU A 251 -12.33 -4.52 -18.20
C LEU A 251 -12.00 -6.02 -18.11
N LYS A 252 -10.98 -6.34 -17.31
CA LYS A 252 -10.60 -7.71 -16.98
C LYS A 252 -10.20 -7.75 -15.51
N ALA A 253 -10.86 -8.61 -14.73
CA ALA A 253 -10.53 -8.83 -13.33
C ALA A 253 -10.02 -10.25 -13.10
N TYR A 254 -8.96 -10.38 -12.31
CA TYR A 254 -8.35 -11.68 -12.03
C TYR A 254 -7.56 -11.67 -10.71
N LYS A 255 -7.30 -12.86 -10.18
CA LYS A 255 -6.31 -13.09 -9.12
C LYS A 255 -4.98 -13.48 -9.76
N LYS A 256 -3.90 -12.81 -9.36
CA LYS A 256 -2.54 -13.18 -9.73
C LYS A 256 -1.83 -13.77 -8.54
N ASP A 257 -1.48 -15.04 -8.63
CA ASP A 257 -0.68 -15.75 -7.65
C ASP A 257 0.73 -15.95 -8.20
N ASP A 258 1.68 -15.18 -7.68
CA ASP A 258 3.09 -15.24 -8.10
C ASP A 258 3.87 -16.39 -7.43
N SER A 259 3.23 -17.22 -6.58
CA SER A 259 3.89 -18.36 -5.90
C SER A 259 4.33 -19.46 -6.82
N LYS A 260 3.83 -19.46 -8.06
CA LYS A 260 4.01 -20.58 -8.99
C LYS A 260 4.40 -20.07 -10.38
N LYS A 261 5.34 -20.75 -10.98
CA LYS A 261 5.34 -20.96 -12.43
C LYS A 261 4.08 -21.78 -12.74
N GLY A 262 2.93 -21.20 -12.60
CA GLY A 262 1.71 -21.94 -12.48
C GLY A 262 0.52 -21.26 -13.10
N PRO A 263 -0.69 -21.75 -12.89
CA PRO A 263 -1.75 -21.66 -13.87
C PRO A 263 -2.07 -20.21 -14.23
N GLU A 264 -2.70 -20.05 -15.39
CA GLU A 264 -3.33 -18.82 -15.83
C GLU A 264 -4.03 -18.12 -14.65
N PRO A 265 -3.93 -16.79 -14.55
CA PRO A 265 -4.59 -16.04 -13.49
C PRO A 265 -6.07 -16.41 -13.38
N LEU A 266 -6.55 -16.70 -12.18
CA LEU A 266 -7.96 -17.02 -11.97
C LEU A 266 -8.82 -15.80 -12.27
N ALA A 267 -9.55 -15.85 -13.38
CA ALA A 267 -10.42 -14.77 -13.81
C ALA A 267 -11.67 -14.66 -12.92
N TYR A 268 -12.04 -13.43 -12.55
CA TYR A 268 -13.35 -13.13 -12.00
C TYR A 268 -14.38 -12.96 -13.11
N LYS A 269 -15.57 -13.44 -12.86
CA LYS A 269 -16.70 -13.15 -13.73
C LYS A 269 -17.25 -11.77 -13.42
N LEU A 270 -17.12 -10.87 -14.37
CA LEU A 270 -17.72 -9.54 -14.28
C LEU A 270 -19.20 -9.58 -14.67
N GLY A 271 -20.02 -8.95 -13.85
CA GLY A 271 -21.41 -8.68 -14.17
C GLY A 271 -21.56 -7.34 -14.91
N LYS A 272 -22.55 -6.54 -14.50
CA LYS A 272 -22.82 -5.23 -15.10
C LYS A 272 -21.70 -4.24 -14.75
N VAL A 273 -21.26 -3.49 -15.76
CA VAL A 273 -20.42 -2.29 -15.60
C VAL A 273 -21.26 -1.10 -16.01
N GLN A 274 -21.35 -0.09 -15.17
CA GLN A 274 -22.20 1.08 -15.42
C GLN A 274 -21.55 2.38 -14.98
N LEU A 275 -21.79 3.42 -15.75
CA LEU A 275 -21.44 4.79 -15.42
C LEU A 275 -22.49 5.34 -14.45
N ILE A 276 -22.07 5.72 -13.23
CA ILE A 276 -22.95 6.26 -12.18
C ILE A 276 -23.13 7.77 -12.36
N ASN A 277 -22.05 8.44 -12.70
CA ASN A 277 -22.00 9.85 -13.10
C ASN A 277 -20.85 10.05 -14.09
N SER A 278 -20.56 11.28 -14.51
CA SER A 278 -19.55 11.53 -15.55
C SER A 278 -18.14 11.01 -15.24
N THR A 279 -17.79 10.81 -13.97
CA THR A 279 -16.45 10.38 -13.55
C THR A 279 -16.40 9.03 -12.83
N THR A 280 -17.56 8.44 -12.49
CA THR A 280 -17.61 7.27 -11.60
C THR A 280 -18.25 6.08 -12.27
N ILE A 281 -17.57 4.94 -12.22
CA ILE A 281 -18.11 3.65 -12.67
C ILE A 281 -18.32 2.70 -11.49
N GLU A 282 -19.34 1.88 -11.60
CA GLU A 282 -19.56 0.70 -10.76
C GLU A 282 -19.39 -0.57 -11.58
N ILE A 283 -18.66 -1.53 -10.97
CA ILE A 283 -18.29 -2.80 -11.58
C ILE A 283 -18.79 -3.90 -10.67
N ASN A 284 -19.78 -4.68 -11.15
CA ASN A 284 -20.20 -5.87 -10.42
C ASN A 284 -19.18 -7.00 -10.64
N ILE A 285 -18.72 -7.59 -9.56
CA ILE A 285 -17.81 -8.74 -9.54
C ILE A 285 -18.53 -9.87 -8.82
N LEU A 286 -18.85 -10.93 -9.55
CA LEU A 286 -19.55 -12.08 -8.96
C LEU A 286 -18.67 -12.75 -7.91
N ASP A 287 -19.30 -13.14 -6.81
CA ASP A 287 -18.63 -13.81 -5.68
C ASP A 287 -17.58 -12.95 -4.94
N ILE A 288 -17.68 -11.62 -5.02
CA ILE A 288 -16.73 -10.72 -4.32
C ILE A 288 -16.75 -10.92 -2.80
N GLU A 289 -17.87 -11.39 -2.25
CA GLU A 289 -18.02 -11.67 -0.82
C GLU A 289 -17.02 -12.73 -0.33
N LYS A 290 -16.56 -13.64 -1.19
CA LYS A 290 -15.54 -14.63 -0.89
C LYS A 290 -14.15 -14.01 -0.60
N GLU A 291 -13.96 -12.75 -0.98
CA GLU A 291 -12.73 -12.01 -0.73
C GLU A 291 -12.68 -11.38 0.67
N SER A 292 -13.82 -11.23 1.33
CA SER A 292 -13.91 -10.68 2.68
C SER A 292 -13.17 -11.53 3.71
N LEU A 293 -12.56 -10.88 4.70
CA LEU A 293 -11.88 -11.54 5.82
C LEU A 293 -12.80 -12.39 6.67
N LEU A 294 -14.10 -12.06 6.74
CA LEU A 294 -15.09 -12.89 7.45
C LEU A 294 -15.08 -14.34 6.94
N ASN A 295 -14.80 -14.55 5.66
CA ASN A 295 -14.72 -15.86 5.04
C ASN A 295 -13.30 -16.46 5.03
N ARG A 296 -12.31 -15.77 5.63
CA ARG A 296 -10.89 -16.14 5.59
C ARG A 296 -10.20 -16.11 6.96
N THR A 297 -10.98 -15.90 8.01
CA THR A 297 -10.50 -15.94 9.39
C THR A 297 -10.95 -17.25 10.02
N ASP A 298 -10.00 -18.00 10.59
CA ASP A 298 -10.31 -19.25 11.31
C ASP A 298 -10.89 -19.00 12.70
N GLU A 299 -11.30 -20.05 13.39
CA GLU A 299 -11.87 -20.00 14.75
C GLU A 299 -10.91 -19.43 15.81
N ASN A 300 -9.59 -19.44 15.54
CA ASN A 300 -8.56 -18.89 16.41
C ASN A 300 -8.22 -17.43 16.05
N GLY A 301 -8.92 -16.82 15.09
CA GLY A 301 -8.67 -15.46 14.63
C GLY A 301 -7.45 -15.31 13.69
N ASN A 302 -6.90 -16.42 13.17
CA ASN A 302 -5.81 -16.37 12.21
C ASN A 302 -6.35 -16.03 10.83
N ILE A 303 -5.68 -15.10 10.15
CA ILE A 303 -6.10 -14.59 8.85
C ILE A 303 -5.30 -15.26 7.74
N SER A 304 -5.99 -15.94 6.83
CA SER A 304 -5.38 -16.46 5.62
C SER A 304 -5.12 -15.33 4.60
N VAL A 305 -3.98 -15.41 3.93
CA VAL A 305 -3.62 -14.44 2.88
C VAL A 305 -4.33 -14.81 1.58
N ASN A 306 -4.93 -13.83 0.93
CA ASN A 306 -5.52 -13.97 -0.40
C ASN A 306 -4.89 -13.01 -1.40
N ALA A 307 -4.98 -13.32 -2.69
CA ALA A 307 -4.55 -12.43 -3.76
C ALA A 307 -5.35 -11.12 -3.76
N PRO A 308 -4.75 -9.99 -4.15
CA PRO A 308 -5.55 -8.82 -4.50
C PRO A 308 -6.35 -9.10 -5.77
N ILE A 309 -7.47 -8.40 -5.93
CA ILE A 309 -8.16 -8.33 -7.22
C ILE A 309 -7.33 -7.42 -8.12
N CYS A 310 -6.76 -7.96 -9.19
CA CYS A 310 -6.14 -7.19 -10.25
C CYS A 310 -7.24 -6.83 -11.25
N LEU A 311 -7.56 -5.54 -11.39
CA LEU A 311 -8.54 -5.06 -12.36
C LEU A 311 -7.83 -4.19 -13.40
N GLU A 312 -7.68 -4.74 -14.60
CA GLU A 312 -7.22 -4.02 -15.78
C GLU A 312 -8.41 -3.34 -16.46
N TYR A 313 -8.22 -2.13 -16.94
CA TYR A 313 -9.22 -1.42 -17.72
C TYR A 313 -8.60 -0.56 -18.80
N LYS A 314 -9.36 -0.42 -19.89
CA LYS A 314 -9.05 0.48 -21.00
C LYS A 314 -10.30 1.28 -21.35
N LEU A 315 -10.33 2.52 -20.91
CA LEU A 315 -11.43 3.46 -21.06
C LEU A 315 -10.97 4.69 -21.85
N LYS A 316 -11.93 5.55 -22.19
CA LYS A 316 -11.66 6.86 -22.79
C LYS A 316 -12.25 7.96 -21.93
N SER A 317 -11.54 9.05 -21.78
CA SER A 317 -12.09 10.30 -21.27
C SER A 317 -12.80 11.08 -22.37
N LYS A 318 -13.69 12.01 -22.00
CA LYS A 318 -14.41 12.86 -22.96
C LYS A 318 -13.50 13.74 -23.83
N ASN A 319 -12.31 14.05 -23.36
CA ASN A 319 -11.30 14.77 -24.14
C ASN A 319 -10.55 13.90 -25.15
N GLY A 320 -10.90 12.60 -25.26
CA GLY A 320 -10.32 11.64 -26.19
C GLY A 320 -9.09 10.88 -25.69
N SER A 321 -8.60 11.19 -24.48
CA SER A 321 -7.44 10.49 -23.91
C SER A 321 -7.80 9.05 -23.54
N THR A 322 -6.92 8.10 -23.85
CA THR A 322 -7.06 6.71 -23.39
C THR A 322 -6.56 6.58 -21.97
N ILE A 323 -7.34 5.90 -21.13
CA ILE A 323 -7.03 5.55 -19.74
C ILE A 323 -6.82 4.04 -19.68
N GLU A 324 -5.59 3.61 -19.55
CA GLU A 324 -5.25 2.18 -19.50
C GLU A 324 -4.35 1.95 -18.29
N GLN A 325 -4.87 1.28 -17.28
CA GLN A 325 -4.19 1.04 -16.01
C GLN A 325 -4.65 -0.29 -15.38
N THR A 326 -3.91 -0.72 -14.37
CA THR A 326 -4.29 -1.81 -13.47
C THR A 326 -4.45 -1.25 -12.07
N ILE A 327 -5.58 -1.51 -11.42
CA ILE A 327 -5.76 -1.29 -10.00
C ILE A 327 -5.67 -2.62 -9.26
N TYR A 328 -4.98 -2.61 -8.14
CA TYR A 328 -4.84 -3.73 -7.22
C TYR A 328 -5.73 -3.47 -6.00
N ALA A 329 -6.85 -4.17 -5.91
CA ALA A 329 -7.81 -3.99 -4.83
C ALA A 329 -7.63 -5.07 -3.75
N THR A 330 -7.35 -4.64 -2.54
CA THR A 330 -7.31 -5.47 -1.34
C THR A 330 -8.64 -5.38 -0.63
N VAL A 331 -9.45 -6.43 -0.75
CA VAL A 331 -10.76 -6.51 -0.11
C VAL A 331 -10.61 -7.19 1.25
N ASN A 332 -10.78 -6.42 2.34
CA ASN A 332 -10.75 -6.91 3.70
C ASN A 332 -12.15 -6.95 4.32
N SER A 333 -12.98 -5.96 4.01
CA SER A 333 -14.36 -5.85 4.50
C SER A 333 -15.30 -5.48 3.36
N LEU A 334 -16.56 -5.91 3.48
CA LEU A 334 -17.64 -5.47 2.61
C LEU A 334 -18.48 -4.43 3.35
N PRO A 335 -19.00 -3.41 2.65
CA PRO A 335 -19.99 -2.51 3.23
C PRO A 335 -21.23 -3.29 3.63
N GLU A 336 -21.89 -2.86 4.72
CA GLU A 336 -23.21 -3.38 5.06
C GLU A 336 -24.22 -3.06 3.95
N GLU A 337 -25.12 -3.98 3.67
CA GLU A 337 -26.27 -3.68 2.81
C GLU A 337 -27.06 -2.55 3.45
N LYS A 338 -27.21 -1.42 2.75
CA LYS A 338 -28.21 -0.45 3.16
C LYS A 338 -29.57 -1.14 3.02
N THR A 339 -30.18 -1.51 4.15
CA THR A 339 -31.60 -1.84 4.17
C THR A 339 -32.33 -0.68 3.50
N LYS A 340 -33.05 -0.96 2.43
CA LYS A 340 -33.95 0.03 1.84
C LYS A 340 -35.09 0.20 2.84
N ASP A 341 -35.03 1.29 3.61
CA ASP A 341 -36.18 1.79 4.32
C ASP A 341 -37.25 2.27 3.32
#